data_42ac43614213979dffe53c875b3c1afa
#
_entry.id   42ac43614213979dffe53c875b3c1afa
#
_cell.length_a   1.000
_cell.length_b   1.000
_cell.length_c   1.000
_cell.angle_alpha   90.00
_cell.angle_beta   90.00
_cell.angle_gamma   90.00
#
_symmetry.space_group_name_H-M   'P 1'
#
loop_
_entity.id
_entity.type
_entity.pdbx_description
1 polymer ?
#
loop_
_entity_poly.entity_id
_entity_poly.type
_entity_poly.pdbx_seq_one_letter_code
_entity_poly.pdbx_strand_id
1 'polypeptide(L)'
;MADGDRSRATRRPRRRPRAHVLAAVALVVLAVGVLVAAVSPWRPRGWLGGDRPLVMGAIPHWDQADALDTLARHPGTVTVASPWSYGVSEDGRPVLQPGLSTDSERALNQRLRDLDLQIIPTVANTTAGLWDEATIGAVMADPSRRGAHVEALVRLVEDQGYDGLQLDYENVPPRRRDAYVATVRALAERLHDRGRVLWVTVHAKETDAGYDVRNLAQDYRALGASADRVVLMAYDWHWETGPAGPIGPADWVDRVIRYAVTQVPRDKLVLGVGLFGYDWGGPRTQVLTWRQITEQAQVRRSDELWDVASQSPHLAYEQGGARHEVWYENARSVREKLRLASAHQVSGVALWRLGREDPSIWDLPQTVWRTDASR
;
A
#
# COMPACT_ATOMS: atom_id res chain seq x y z
N MET A 1 -64.10 -62.13 -49.06
CA MET A 1 -63.67 -63.08 -48.03
C MET A 1 -62.50 -62.51 -47.31
N ALA A 2 -62.79 -62.06 -46.14
CA ALA A 2 -62.14 -62.25 -44.89
C ALA A 2 -60.71 -61.72 -44.79
N ASP A 3 -60.23 -61.14 -43.84
CA ASP A 3 -60.62 -60.87 -42.45
C ASP A 3 -59.63 -59.85 -41.90
N GLY A 4 -60.09 -58.98 -41.05
CA GLY A 4 -59.25 -57.93 -40.49
C GLY A 4 -58.50 -58.42 -39.26
N ASP A 5 -57.38 -57.91 -39.06
CA ASP A 5 -56.79 -57.95 -37.73
C ASP A 5 -56.36 -56.55 -37.28
N ARG A 6 -56.93 -56.12 -36.17
CA ARG A 6 -56.70 -54.84 -35.49
C ARG A 6 -55.59 -55.02 -34.45
N SER A 7 -54.36 -54.60 -34.78
CA SER A 7 -53.33 -54.56 -33.73
C SER A 7 -53.48 -53.27 -32.88
N ARG A 8 -53.81 -53.44 -31.61
CA ARG A 8 -53.87 -52.41 -30.60
C ARG A 8 -52.44 -51.96 -30.25
N ALA A 9 -52.05 -50.75 -30.60
CA ALA A 9 -50.84 -50.12 -30.11
C ALA A 9 -51.05 -49.68 -28.67
N THR A 10 -50.39 -50.33 -27.73
CA THR A 10 -50.32 -49.92 -26.33
C THR A 10 -49.37 -48.77 -26.15
N ARG A 11 -49.90 -47.55 -25.87
CA ARG A 11 -49.15 -46.37 -25.49
C ARG A 11 -48.57 -46.58 -24.10
N ARG A 12 -47.19 -46.65 -23.97
CA ARG A 12 -46.50 -46.59 -22.67
C ARG A 12 -46.59 -45.15 -22.16
N PRO A 13 -46.89 -44.91 -20.86
CA PRO A 13 -46.92 -43.60 -20.25
C PRO A 13 -45.49 -43.05 -20.13
N ARG A 14 -45.25 -41.85 -20.68
CA ARG A 14 -44.01 -41.07 -20.44
C ARG A 14 -43.97 -40.69 -18.95
N ARG A 15 -43.03 -41.26 -18.20
CA ARG A 15 -42.71 -40.84 -16.82
C ARG A 15 -42.13 -39.42 -16.88
N ARG A 16 -42.84 -38.42 -16.38
CA ARG A 16 -42.33 -37.07 -16.09
C ARG A 16 -41.27 -37.18 -14.97
N PRO A 17 -40.09 -36.57 -15.07
CA PRO A 17 -39.17 -36.55 -13.97
C PRO A 17 -39.77 -35.78 -12.81
N ARG A 18 -39.66 -36.36 -11.62
CA ARG A 18 -40.33 -35.93 -10.39
C ARG A 18 -39.81 -34.54 -10.01
N ALA A 19 -40.69 -33.57 -9.89
CA ALA A 19 -40.44 -32.21 -9.46
C ALA A 19 -39.62 -32.09 -8.15
N HIS A 20 -39.66 -33.14 -7.33
CA HIS A 20 -38.92 -33.24 -6.09
C HIS A 20 -37.39 -33.38 -6.26
N VAL A 21 -36.88 -33.96 -7.38
CA VAL A 21 -35.43 -34.08 -7.64
C VAL A 21 -34.85 -32.72 -8.07
N LEU A 22 -35.61 -31.96 -8.85
CA LEU A 22 -35.19 -30.60 -9.26
C LEU A 22 -35.21 -29.61 -8.06
N ALA A 23 -36.19 -29.76 -7.15
CA ALA A 23 -36.25 -28.95 -5.93
C ALA A 23 -35.12 -29.28 -4.94
N ALA A 24 -34.71 -30.55 -4.83
CA ALA A 24 -33.59 -30.95 -3.99
C ALA A 24 -32.25 -30.48 -4.53
N VAL A 25 -32.02 -30.50 -5.84
CA VAL A 25 -30.80 -29.99 -6.49
C VAL A 25 -30.73 -28.46 -6.36
N ALA A 26 -31.84 -27.76 -6.53
CA ALA A 26 -31.90 -26.30 -6.33
C ALA A 26 -31.60 -25.90 -4.87
N LEU A 27 -32.11 -26.67 -3.89
CA LEU A 27 -31.81 -26.41 -2.47
C LEU A 27 -30.36 -26.71 -2.10
N VAL A 28 -29.74 -27.75 -2.65
CA VAL A 28 -28.31 -28.04 -2.46
C VAL A 28 -27.44 -27.00 -3.11
N VAL A 29 -27.78 -26.54 -4.31
CA VAL A 29 -27.03 -25.42 -4.98
C VAL A 29 -27.20 -24.12 -4.22
N LEU A 30 -28.39 -23.81 -3.67
CA LEU A 30 -28.59 -22.65 -2.80
C LEU A 30 -27.86 -22.79 -1.46
N ALA A 31 -27.84 -23.97 -0.84
CA ALA A 31 -27.13 -24.23 0.40
C ALA A 31 -25.60 -24.17 0.21
N VAL A 32 -25.07 -24.70 -0.89
CA VAL A 32 -23.65 -24.57 -1.26
C VAL A 32 -23.32 -23.11 -1.63
N GLY A 33 -24.19 -22.40 -2.34
CA GLY A 33 -24.05 -20.99 -2.62
C GLY A 33 -24.08 -20.12 -1.36
N VAL A 34 -24.91 -20.43 -0.40
CA VAL A 34 -24.98 -19.75 0.91
C VAL A 34 -23.79 -20.15 1.79
N LEU A 35 -23.29 -21.40 1.73
CA LEU A 35 -22.08 -21.80 2.44
C LEU A 35 -20.81 -21.16 1.82
N VAL A 36 -20.73 -21.00 0.50
CA VAL A 36 -19.64 -20.27 -0.17
C VAL A 36 -19.74 -18.77 0.10
N ALA A 37 -20.95 -18.21 0.25
CA ALA A 37 -21.14 -16.83 0.69
C ALA A 37 -20.92 -16.62 2.20
N ALA A 38 -21.01 -17.69 3.01
CA ALA A 38 -20.77 -17.67 4.45
C ALA A 38 -19.30 -17.95 4.83
N VAL A 39 -18.45 -18.37 3.90
CA VAL A 39 -17.00 -18.23 4.01
C VAL A 39 -16.65 -16.82 3.52
N SER A 40 -17.22 -15.83 4.20
CA SER A 40 -16.78 -14.44 4.09
C SER A 40 -15.29 -14.44 4.43
N PRO A 41 -14.42 -13.89 3.57
CA PRO A 41 -13.04 -13.68 3.97
C PRO A 41 -13.09 -12.94 5.30
N TRP A 42 -12.41 -13.48 6.30
CA TRP A 42 -12.31 -12.91 7.62
C TRP A 42 -12.11 -11.39 7.50
N ARG A 43 -13.01 -10.62 8.10
CA ARG A 43 -12.89 -9.17 8.20
C ARG A 43 -12.52 -8.83 9.64
N PRO A 44 -11.37 -8.26 9.91
CA PRO A 44 -11.03 -7.79 11.24
C PRO A 44 -12.14 -6.89 11.76
N ARG A 45 -12.60 -7.10 13.00
CA ARG A 45 -13.59 -6.24 13.63
C ARG A 45 -13.01 -4.82 13.69
N GLY A 46 -13.69 -3.85 13.07
CA GLY A 46 -13.29 -2.43 13.04
C GLY A 46 -12.53 -1.98 11.79
N TRP A 47 -12.16 -2.87 10.88
CA TRP A 47 -11.32 -2.55 9.72
C TRP A 47 -12.04 -1.92 8.52
N LEU A 48 -13.33 -2.10 8.40
CA LEU A 48 -14.11 -1.68 7.21
C LEU A 48 -15.46 -1.08 7.56
N GLY A 49 -15.58 -0.20 8.53
CA GLY A 49 -16.90 0.27 8.91
C GLY A 49 -16.99 1.49 9.81
N GLY A 50 -15.94 2.27 9.88
CA GLY A 50 -16.02 3.59 10.46
C GLY A 50 -16.23 4.66 9.39
N ASP A 51 -16.94 5.72 9.69
CA ASP A 51 -17.06 6.92 8.85
C ASP A 51 -15.71 7.64 8.58
N ARG A 52 -14.59 7.08 9.05
CA ARG A 52 -13.25 7.66 8.92
C ARG A 52 -12.58 7.21 7.62
N PRO A 53 -11.92 8.12 6.90
CA PRO A 53 -11.12 7.76 5.72
C PRO A 53 -9.92 6.88 6.12
N LEU A 54 -9.49 6.00 5.23
CA LEU A 54 -8.24 5.27 5.41
C LEU A 54 -7.08 6.19 5.06
N VAL A 55 -6.41 6.72 6.06
CA VAL A 55 -5.20 7.54 5.92
C VAL A 55 -4.09 6.88 6.74
N MET A 56 -3.08 6.36 6.04
CA MET A 56 -1.88 5.81 6.67
C MET A 56 -0.81 6.89 6.75
N GLY A 57 -0.20 7.05 7.90
CA GLY A 57 0.97 7.91 8.09
C GLY A 57 2.23 7.09 8.31
N ALA A 58 3.22 7.21 7.42
CA ALA A 58 4.52 6.59 7.59
C ALA A 58 5.37 7.38 8.60
N ILE A 59 5.98 6.67 9.54
CA ILE A 59 6.79 7.24 10.63
C ILE A 59 8.20 6.65 10.54
N PRO A 60 9.13 7.29 9.81
CA PRO A 60 10.49 6.80 9.74
C PRO A 60 11.20 6.93 11.08
N HIS A 61 12.09 5.98 11.37
CA HIS A 61 12.80 5.91 12.65
C HIS A 61 13.65 7.14 12.96
N TRP A 62 14.06 7.91 11.94
CA TRP A 62 14.86 9.14 12.11
C TRP A 62 14.03 10.43 12.27
N ASP A 63 12.69 10.37 12.14
CA ASP A 63 11.77 11.52 12.25
C ASP A 63 10.61 11.26 13.23
N GLN A 64 10.71 10.26 14.12
CA GLN A 64 9.60 9.85 15.01
C GLN A 64 9.01 10.98 15.85
N ALA A 65 9.85 11.88 16.37
CA ALA A 65 9.40 12.98 17.23
C ALA A 65 8.48 13.95 16.44
N ASP A 66 8.92 14.39 15.28
CA ASP A 66 8.16 15.32 14.43
C ASP A 66 6.85 14.69 13.92
N ALA A 67 6.88 13.38 13.60
CA ALA A 67 5.69 12.64 13.19
C ALA A 67 4.66 12.52 14.34
N LEU A 68 5.12 12.22 15.56
CA LEU A 68 4.25 12.16 16.74
C LEU A 68 3.64 13.52 17.08
N ASP A 69 4.39 14.60 16.93
CA ASP A 69 3.90 15.96 17.14
C ASP A 69 2.83 16.32 16.09
N THR A 70 3.00 15.89 14.85
CA THR A 70 2.00 16.05 13.80
C THR A 70 0.72 15.28 14.13
N LEU A 71 0.82 14.00 14.50
CA LEU A 71 -0.34 13.19 14.88
C LEU A 71 -1.09 13.77 16.07
N ALA A 72 -0.37 14.27 17.08
CA ALA A 72 -0.97 14.87 18.27
C ALA A 72 -1.71 16.19 17.95
N ARG A 73 -1.19 16.99 17.01
CA ARG A 73 -1.82 18.25 16.59
C ARG A 73 -3.05 18.05 15.69
N HIS A 74 -3.12 16.92 14.96
CA HIS A 74 -4.17 16.67 13.96
C HIS A 74 -4.89 15.32 14.23
N PRO A 75 -5.55 15.19 15.42
CA PRO A 75 -6.17 13.92 15.81
C PRO A 75 -7.29 13.53 14.87
N GLY A 76 -7.38 12.24 14.56
CA GLY A 76 -8.47 11.64 13.79
C GLY A 76 -8.38 11.80 12.27
N THR A 77 -7.37 12.49 11.72
CA THR A 77 -7.13 12.53 10.27
C THR A 77 -6.39 11.27 9.82
N VAL A 78 -5.28 10.94 10.48
CA VAL A 78 -4.58 9.67 10.28
C VAL A 78 -5.31 8.57 11.06
N THR A 79 -5.50 7.42 10.45
CA THR A 79 -6.19 6.27 11.07
C THR A 79 -5.27 5.06 11.25
N VAL A 80 -4.19 4.99 10.47
CA VAL A 80 -3.19 3.93 10.53
C VAL A 80 -1.81 4.56 10.66
N ALA A 81 -1.07 4.18 11.68
CA ALA A 81 0.34 4.51 11.83
C ALA A 81 1.20 3.37 11.28
N SER A 82 2.16 3.69 10.44
CA SER A 82 3.14 2.74 9.93
C SER A 82 4.56 3.15 10.33
N PRO A 83 5.03 2.74 11.54
CA PRO A 83 6.42 2.91 11.92
C PRO A 83 7.34 2.16 10.95
N TRP A 84 8.27 2.88 10.32
CA TRP A 84 9.31 2.28 9.48
C TRP A 84 10.51 1.91 10.36
N SER A 85 10.27 0.90 11.23
CA SER A 85 11.16 0.58 12.37
C SER A 85 11.99 -0.69 12.16
N TYR A 86 11.66 -1.52 11.17
CA TYR A 86 12.29 -2.83 11.04
C TYR A 86 13.00 -3.02 9.71
N GLY A 87 14.17 -3.63 9.79
CA GLY A 87 14.90 -4.25 8.68
C GLY A 87 14.90 -5.77 8.81
N VAL A 88 15.75 -6.43 8.03
CA VAL A 88 15.90 -7.89 7.99
C VAL A 88 17.37 -8.25 8.23
N SER A 89 17.64 -9.18 9.13
CA SER A 89 18.98 -9.75 9.34
C SER A 89 19.35 -10.76 8.24
N GLU A 90 20.62 -11.15 8.16
CA GLU A 90 21.14 -12.12 7.18
C GLU A 90 20.41 -13.47 7.20
N ASP A 91 19.89 -13.89 8.37
CA ASP A 91 19.11 -15.12 8.54
C ASP A 91 17.61 -14.93 8.30
N GLY A 92 17.18 -13.71 7.92
CA GLY A 92 15.80 -13.39 7.57
C GLY A 92 14.91 -13.01 8.75
N ARG A 93 15.45 -12.70 9.92
CA ARG A 93 14.64 -12.23 11.05
C ARG A 93 14.40 -10.73 10.98
N PRO A 94 13.21 -10.24 11.39
CA PRO A 94 13.02 -8.81 11.55
C PRO A 94 13.90 -8.29 12.69
N VAL A 95 14.58 -7.17 12.44
CA VAL A 95 15.46 -6.49 13.39
C VAL A 95 15.15 -5.00 13.40
N LEU A 96 15.31 -4.34 14.55
CA LEU A 96 15.13 -2.89 14.61
C LEU A 96 16.16 -2.17 13.74
N GLN A 97 15.74 -1.09 13.12
CA GLN A 97 16.63 -0.20 12.37
C GLN A 97 17.72 0.39 13.28
N PRO A 98 18.89 0.73 12.73
CA PRO A 98 19.96 1.35 13.48
C PRO A 98 19.49 2.58 14.26
N GLY A 99 19.90 2.69 15.50
CA GLY A 99 19.54 3.78 16.41
C GLY A 99 18.26 3.56 17.21
N LEU A 100 17.47 2.53 16.90
CA LEU A 100 16.30 2.14 17.70
C LEU A 100 16.66 1.12 18.77
N SER A 101 15.87 1.12 19.83
CA SER A 101 15.89 0.10 20.89
C SER A 101 14.49 -0.46 21.14
N THR A 102 14.41 -1.61 21.78
CA THR A 102 13.12 -2.19 22.19
C THR A 102 12.32 -1.23 23.07
N ASP A 103 12.98 -0.45 23.90
CA ASP A 103 12.31 0.50 24.79
C ASP A 103 11.79 1.72 24.02
N SER A 104 12.55 2.25 23.05
CA SER A 104 12.07 3.34 22.19
C SER A 104 10.89 2.91 21.33
N GLU A 105 10.93 1.70 20.78
CA GLU A 105 9.84 1.15 19.97
C GLU A 105 8.59 0.91 20.83
N ARG A 106 8.74 0.38 22.03
CA ARG A 106 7.63 0.22 22.99
C ARG A 106 7.00 1.56 23.35
N ALA A 107 7.81 2.58 23.60
CA ALA A 107 7.32 3.92 23.93
C ALA A 107 6.57 4.54 22.73
N LEU A 108 7.09 4.40 21.52
CA LEU A 108 6.39 4.83 20.30
C LEU A 108 5.02 4.14 20.17
N ASN A 109 5.01 2.81 20.26
CA ASN A 109 3.78 2.01 20.13
C ASN A 109 2.74 2.38 21.18
N GLN A 110 3.15 2.68 22.42
CA GLN A 110 2.22 3.14 23.46
C GLN A 110 1.60 4.49 23.08
N ARG A 111 2.39 5.46 22.63
CA ARG A 111 1.87 6.77 22.21
C ARG A 111 0.91 6.67 21.02
N LEU A 112 1.19 5.77 20.06
CA LEU A 112 0.28 5.53 18.93
C LEU A 112 -1.05 4.92 19.38
N ARG A 113 -1.03 4.01 20.36
CA ARG A 113 -2.26 3.46 20.97
C ARG A 113 -3.04 4.52 21.72
N ASP A 114 -2.37 5.40 22.45
CA ASP A 114 -3.01 6.51 23.17
C ASP A 114 -3.72 7.50 22.22
N LEU A 115 -3.29 7.53 20.95
CA LEU A 115 -3.93 8.30 19.87
C LEU A 115 -5.03 7.53 19.12
N ASP A 116 -5.41 6.32 19.57
CA ASP A 116 -6.41 5.44 18.95
C ASP A 116 -6.08 5.09 17.49
N LEU A 117 -4.78 4.87 17.19
CA LEU A 117 -4.31 4.51 15.87
C LEU A 117 -4.11 3.00 15.74
N GLN A 118 -4.47 2.45 14.58
CA GLN A 118 -4.03 1.12 14.20
C GLN A 118 -2.53 1.16 13.90
N ILE A 119 -1.79 0.15 14.37
CA ILE A 119 -0.34 0.09 14.21
C ILE A 119 0.03 -1.05 13.26
N ILE A 120 0.53 -0.69 12.09
CA ILE A 120 0.97 -1.61 11.04
C ILE A 120 2.41 -1.23 10.67
N PRO A 121 3.41 -1.72 11.43
CA PRO A 121 4.79 -1.36 11.17
C PRO A 121 5.27 -1.86 9.83
N THR A 122 6.19 -1.12 9.22
CA THR A 122 6.89 -1.51 8.01
C THR A 122 8.13 -2.34 8.36
N VAL A 123 8.27 -3.47 7.67
CA VAL A 123 9.50 -4.24 7.58
C VAL A 123 10.06 -4.07 6.16
N ALA A 124 11.19 -3.38 6.06
CA ALA A 124 11.92 -3.18 4.81
C ALA A 124 13.02 -4.22 4.65
N ASN A 125 13.39 -4.55 3.41
CA ASN A 125 14.54 -5.43 3.16
C ASN A 125 15.87 -4.68 3.31
N THR A 126 16.06 -4.04 4.45
CA THR A 126 17.32 -3.39 4.80
C THR A 126 18.11 -4.24 5.78
N THR A 127 19.42 -4.36 5.55
CA THR A 127 20.38 -4.98 6.48
C THR A 127 21.34 -3.89 6.97
N ALA A 128 21.43 -3.73 8.28
CA ALA A 128 22.19 -2.65 8.90
C ALA A 128 21.85 -1.23 8.35
N GLY A 129 20.60 -1.00 8.00
CA GLY A 129 20.10 0.27 7.46
C GLY A 129 20.33 0.50 5.98
N LEU A 130 20.86 -0.46 5.25
CA LEU A 130 21.08 -0.39 3.80
C LEU A 130 20.17 -1.40 3.07
N TRP A 131 19.66 -1.01 1.91
CA TRP A 131 18.88 -1.92 1.06
C TRP A 131 19.68 -3.16 0.70
N ASP A 132 19.10 -4.35 0.88
CA ASP A 132 19.73 -5.64 0.67
C ASP A 132 18.79 -6.63 -0.02
N GLU A 133 18.68 -6.47 -1.32
CA GLU A 133 17.88 -7.35 -2.18
C GLU A 133 18.47 -8.76 -2.30
N ALA A 134 19.77 -8.89 -2.09
CA ALA A 134 20.46 -10.18 -2.18
C ALA A 134 20.07 -11.09 -1.03
N THR A 135 20.13 -10.59 0.20
CA THR A 135 19.74 -11.32 1.41
C THR A 135 18.27 -11.71 1.36
N ILE A 136 17.37 -10.77 1.15
CA ILE A 136 15.94 -11.12 1.12
C ILE A 136 15.59 -12.04 -0.05
N GLY A 137 16.21 -11.85 -1.21
CA GLY A 137 16.04 -12.72 -2.36
C GLY A 137 16.50 -14.16 -2.10
N ALA A 138 17.57 -14.35 -1.32
CA ALA A 138 18.05 -15.67 -0.91
C ALA A 138 17.13 -16.32 0.15
N VAL A 139 16.67 -15.55 1.12
CA VAL A 139 15.71 -16.00 2.14
C VAL A 139 14.41 -16.50 1.49
N MET A 140 13.84 -15.72 0.59
CA MET A 140 12.57 -16.07 -0.07
C MET A 140 12.71 -17.27 -1.02
N ALA A 141 13.87 -17.48 -1.63
CA ALA A 141 14.10 -18.56 -2.58
C ALA A 141 14.19 -19.95 -1.94
N ASP A 142 14.69 -20.03 -0.72
CA ASP A 142 14.80 -21.28 0.02
C ASP A 142 13.52 -21.54 0.82
N PRO A 143 12.78 -22.64 0.61
CA PRO A 143 11.53 -22.90 1.29
C PRO A 143 11.65 -22.96 2.82
N SER A 144 12.77 -23.48 3.36
CA SER A 144 13.00 -23.59 4.80
C SER A 144 13.27 -22.20 5.42
N ARG A 145 14.17 -21.42 4.79
CA ARG A 145 14.48 -20.05 5.22
C ARG A 145 13.23 -19.14 5.10
N ARG A 146 12.48 -19.26 4.01
CA ARG A 146 11.21 -18.55 3.81
C ARG A 146 10.22 -18.89 4.91
N GLY A 147 10.06 -20.18 5.27
CA GLY A 147 9.19 -20.59 6.36
C GLY A 147 9.61 -19.98 7.70
N ALA A 148 10.91 -20.03 8.03
CA ALA A 148 11.46 -19.43 9.25
C ALA A 148 11.28 -17.90 9.28
N HIS A 149 11.45 -17.23 8.14
CA HIS A 149 11.21 -15.80 7.98
C HIS A 149 9.75 -15.43 8.24
N VAL A 150 8.80 -16.12 7.61
CA VAL A 150 7.36 -15.92 7.81
C VAL A 150 6.99 -16.08 9.29
N GLU A 151 7.47 -17.14 9.96
CA GLU A 151 7.20 -17.35 11.39
C GLU A 151 7.82 -16.27 12.27
N ALA A 152 8.98 -15.73 11.89
CA ALA A 152 9.61 -14.63 12.63
C ALA A 152 8.81 -13.32 12.50
N LEU A 153 8.27 -13.02 11.31
CA LEU A 153 7.40 -11.86 11.08
C LEU A 153 6.07 -12.01 11.84
N VAL A 154 5.48 -13.19 11.85
CA VAL A 154 4.26 -13.47 12.62
C VAL A 154 4.50 -13.26 14.12
N ARG A 155 5.59 -13.81 14.66
CA ARG A 155 5.95 -13.58 16.07
C ARG A 155 6.16 -12.10 16.40
N LEU A 156 6.80 -11.35 15.51
CA LEU A 156 6.95 -9.90 15.71
C LEU A 156 5.57 -9.24 15.91
N VAL A 157 4.59 -9.56 15.08
CA VAL A 157 3.23 -9.00 15.17
C VAL A 157 2.56 -9.40 16.48
N GLU A 158 2.67 -10.66 16.90
CA GLU A 158 2.08 -11.18 18.13
C GLU A 158 2.74 -10.58 19.38
N ASP A 159 4.07 -10.61 19.45
CA ASP A 159 4.85 -10.16 20.62
C ASP A 159 4.69 -8.66 20.90
N GLN A 160 4.54 -7.85 19.84
CA GLN A 160 4.34 -6.42 19.95
C GLN A 160 2.86 -6.00 19.99
N GLY A 161 1.95 -6.92 19.74
CA GLY A 161 0.50 -6.66 19.68
C GLY A 161 0.11 -5.73 18.54
N TYR A 162 0.79 -5.80 17.40
CA TYR A 162 0.47 -5.01 16.21
C TYR A 162 -0.83 -5.49 15.56
N ASP A 163 -1.53 -4.57 14.87
CA ASP A 163 -2.76 -4.89 14.14
C ASP A 163 -2.48 -5.66 12.84
N GLY A 164 -1.28 -5.56 12.34
CA GLY A 164 -0.81 -6.21 11.12
C GLY A 164 0.65 -5.90 10.84
N LEU A 165 1.06 -6.10 9.61
CA LEU A 165 2.41 -5.84 9.12
C LEU A 165 2.36 -5.25 7.71
N GLN A 166 3.28 -4.36 7.38
CA GLN A 166 3.53 -3.90 6.02
C GLN A 166 4.90 -4.41 5.56
N LEU A 167 4.94 -5.09 4.41
CA LEU A 167 6.19 -5.45 3.74
C LEU A 167 6.56 -4.38 2.72
N ASP A 168 7.77 -3.88 2.84
CA ASP A 168 8.39 -2.92 1.93
C ASP A 168 9.66 -3.54 1.35
N TYR A 169 9.47 -4.55 0.46
CA TYR A 169 10.58 -5.27 -0.17
C TYR A 169 10.82 -4.72 -1.55
N GLU A 170 11.91 -3.94 -1.65
CA GLU A 170 12.32 -3.26 -2.85
C GLU A 170 13.49 -3.94 -3.55
N ASN A 171 13.68 -3.60 -4.83
CA ASN A 171 14.78 -4.07 -5.67
C ASN A 171 14.90 -5.60 -5.77
N VAL A 172 13.85 -6.33 -5.41
CA VAL A 172 13.84 -7.81 -5.49
C VAL A 172 14.15 -8.24 -6.93
N PRO A 173 15.15 -9.12 -7.15
CA PRO A 173 15.51 -9.54 -8.50
C PRO A 173 14.33 -10.22 -9.24
N PRO A 174 14.13 -9.97 -10.54
CA PRO A 174 13.00 -10.53 -11.32
C PRO A 174 12.88 -12.05 -11.23
N ARG A 175 14.01 -12.77 -11.17
CA ARG A 175 14.04 -14.23 -10.98
C ARG A 175 13.46 -14.70 -9.64
N ARG A 176 13.16 -13.78 -8.72
CA ARG A 176 12.56 -14.05 -7.40
C ARG A 176 11.08 -13.71 -7.32
N ARG A 177 10.44 -13.31 -8.43
CA ARG A 177 9.01 -12.94 -8.49
C ARG A 177 8.12 -14.00 -7.84
N ASP A 178 8.25 -15.26 -8.23
CA ASP A 178 7.42 -16.36 -7.68
C ASP A 178 7.72 -16.62 -6.19
N ALA A 179 8.98 -16.50 -5.79
CA ALA A 179 9.38 -16.65 -4.39
C ALA A 179 8.83 -15.52 -3.51
N TYR A 180 8.79 -14.29 -4.03
CA TYR A 180 8.18 -13.15 -3.35
C TYR A 180 6.67 -13.36 -3.19
N VAL A 181 5.97 -13.72 -4.25
CA VAL A 181 4.53 -14.05 -4.21
C VAL A 181 4.24 -15.18 -3.19
N ALA A 182 5.06 -16.24 -3.20
CA ALA A 182 4.91 -17.35 -2.25
C ALA A 182 5.13 -16.91 -0.80
N THR A 183 6.07 -15.98 -0.56
CA THR A 183 6.33 -15.41 0.77
C THR A 183 5.13 -14.59 1.27
N VAL A 184 4.64 -13.69 0.43
CA VAL A 184 3.48 -12.83 0.76
C VAL A 184 2.24 -13.69 1.04
N ARG A 185 1.97 -14.71 0.21
CA ARG A 185 0.84 -15.63 0.43
C ARG A 185 0.96 -16.37 1.76
N ALA A 186 2.11 -16.98 2.03
CA ALA A 186 2.32 -17.73 3.27
C ALA A 186 2.20 -16.82 4.51
N LEU A 187 2.72 -15.59 4.44
CA LEU A 187 2.60 -14.62 5.54
C LEU A 187 1.17 -14.18 5.74
N ALA A 188 0.44 -13.87 4.66
CA ALA A 188 -0.97 -13.48 4.73
C ALA A 188 -1.82 -14.58 5.41
N GLU A 189 -1.68 -15.83 4.97
CA GLU A 189 -2.38 -16.96 5.57
C GLU A 189 -2.14 -17.04 7.09
N ARG A 190 -0.89 -16.92 7.52
CA ARG A 190 -0.51 -17.04 8.93
C ARG A 190 -0.98 -15.85 9.78
N LEU A 191 -0.98 -14.63 9.22
CA LEU A 191 -1.51 -13.45 9.89
C LEU A 191 -3.04 -13.49 9.97
N HIS A 192 -3.71 -13.90 8.91
CA HIS A 192 -5.17 -14.04 8.88
C HIS A 192 -5.69 -15.07 9.91
N ASP A 193 -5.00 -16.20 10.08
CA ASP A 193 -5.31 -17.19 11.12
C ASP A 193 -5.31 -16.59 12.55
N ARG A 194 -4.61 -15.45 12.72
CA ARG A 194 -4.46 -14.73 14.00
C ARG A 194 -5.25 -13.44 14.08
N GLY A 195 -6.06 -13.19 13.10
CA GLY A 195 -6.81 -11.97 13.08
C GLY A 195 -5.96 -10.72 12.79
N ARG A 196 -4.90 -10.85 12.04
CA ARG A 196 -4.00 -9.75 11.68
C ARG A 196 -3.97 -9.56 10.17
N VAL A 197 -3.61 -8.36 9.73
CA VAL A 197 -3.61 -8.00 8.31
C VAL A 197 -2.20 -7.90 7.74
N LEU A 198 -2.12 -8.07 6.42
CA LEU A 198 -0.90 -7.88 5.66
C LEU A 198 -1.09 -6.75 4.63
N TRP A 199 -0.21 -5.76 4.69
CA TRP A 199 -0.05 -4.75 3.65
C TRP A 199 1.24 -5.00 2.88
N VAL A 200 1.25 -4.65 1.61
CA VAL A 200 2.45 -4.77 0.76
C VAL A 200 2.64 -3.45 0.01
N THR A 201 3.84 -2.90 0.11
CA THR A 201 4.25 -1.72 -0.65
C THR A 201 4.83 -2.15 -1.99
N VAL A 202 4.49 -1.44 -3.06
CA VAL A 202 4.97 -1.73 -4.41
C VAL A 202 5.39 -0.47 -5.13
N HIS A 203 6.44 -0.57 -5.95
CA HIS A 203 6.82 0.50 -6.88
C HIS A 203 5.66 0.82 -7.84
N ALA A 204 5.47 2.10 -8.15
CA ALA A 204 4.53 2.51 -9.18
C ALA A 204 4.90 1.92 -10.54
N LYS A 205 3.90 1.53 -11.32
CA LYS A 205 4.07 1.10 -12.72
C LYS A 205 2.78 1.28 -13.51
N GLU A 206 2.92 1.50 -14.82
CA GLU A 206 1.80 1.67 -15.76
C GLU A 206 1.52 0.39 -16.55
N THR A 207 2.41 -0.60 -16.49
CA THR A 207 2.28 -1.94 -17.11
C THR A 207 2.98 -2.97 -16.23
N ASP A 208 2.78 -4.27 -16.46
CA ASP A 208 3.48 -5.29 -15.67
C ASP A 208 5.01 -5.25 -15.88
N ALA A 209 5.49 -4.83 -17.03
CA ALA A 209 6.92 -4.64 -17.27
C ALA A 209 7.55 -3.54 -16.40
N GLY A 210 6.75 -2.56 -15.93
CA GLY A 210 7.24 -1.43 -15.14
C GLY A 210 8.23 -0.57 -15.95
N TYR A 211 9.13 0.10 -15.25
CA TYR A 211 10.12 1.02 -15.84
C TYR A 211 11.54 0.46 -15.85
N ASP A 212 11.83 -0.46 -14.94
CA ASP A 212 13.13 -1.10 -14.80
C ASP A 212 13.03 -2.43 -14.02
N VAL A 213 14.17 -3.02 -13.72
CA VAL A 213 14.27 -4.33 -13.04
C VAL A 213 13.64 -4.35 -11.65
N ARG A 214 13.52 -3.19 -10.96
CA ARG A 214 12.95 -3.07 -9.61
C ARG A 214 11.46 -3.41 -9.59
N ASN A 215 10.76 -3.14 -10.69
CA ASN A 215 9.31 -3.36 -10.80
C ASN A 215 8.94 -4.82 -11.11
N LEU A 216 9.85 -5.56 -11.74
CA LEU A 216 9.53 -6.85 -12.38
C LEU A 216 9.16 -7.95 -11.40
N ALA A 217 9.72 -7.94 -10.19
CA ALA A 217 9.39 -8.94 -9.17
C ALA A 217 8.04 -8.68 -8.49
N GLN A 218 7.49 -7.48 -8.60
CA GLN A 218 6.25 -7.09 -7.94
C GLN A 218 5.04 -7.35 -8.84
N ASP A 219 4.51 -8.56 -8.77
CA ASP A 219 3.27 -8.96 -9.44
C ASP A 219 2.06 -8.40 -8.69
N TYR A 220 1.51 -7.28 -9.15
CA TYR A 220 0.38 -6.62 -8.50
C TYR A 220 -0.82 -7.56 -8.28
N ARG A 221 -1.16 -8.37 -9.30
CA ARG A 221 -2.30 -9.29 -9.23
C ARG A 221 -2.06 -10.37 -8.18
N ALA A 222 -0.91 -11.00 -8.21
CA ALA A 222 -0.58 -12.10 -7.31
C ALA A 222 -0.39 -11.61 -5.87
N LEU A 223 0.25 -10.45 -5.67
CA LEU A 223 0.41 -9.82 -4.35
C LEU A 223 -0.94 -9.38 -3.79
N GLY A 224 -1.76 -8.69 -4.60
CA GLY A 224 -3.09 -8.22 -4.21
C GLY A 224 -4.11 -9.34 -3.96
N ALA A 225 -3.89 -10.54 -4.51
CA ALA A 225 -4.72 -11.70 -4.20
C ALA A 225 -4.60 -12.13 -2.73
N SER A 226 -3.41 -11.97 -2.12
CA SER A 226 -3.12 -12.42 -0.76
C SER A 226 -3.12 -11.28 0.26
N ALA A 227 -2.58 -10.12 -0.09
CA ALA A 227 -2.52 -8.96 0.81
C ALA A 227 -3.90 -8.33 1.04
N ASP A 228 -4.10 -7.73 2.21
CA ASP A 228 -5.29 -6.93 2.54
C ASP A 228 -5.23 -5.54 1.91
N ARG A 229 -4.03 -4.98 1.78
CA ARG A 229 -3.78 -3.71 1.08
C ARG A 229 -2.52 -3.78 0.25
N VAL A 230 -2.55 -3.06 -0.87
CA VAL A 230 -1.39 -2.82 -1.74
C VAL A 230 -1.17 -1.31 -1.80
N VAL A 231 -0.05 -0.85 -1.25
CA VAL A 231 0.34 0.57 -1.23
C VAL A 231 1.17 0.87 -2.47
N LEU A 232 0.67 1.77 -3.31
CA LEU A 232 1.34 2.21 -4.53
C LEU A 232 2.29 3.36 -4.20
N MET A 233 3.60 3.22 -4.32
CA MET A 233 4.56 4.32 -4.17
C MET A 233 4.51 5.25 -5.40
N ALA A 234 3.44 6.06 -5.49
CA ALA A 234 3.21 6.94 -6.64
C ALA A 234 3.94 8.29 -6.47
N TYR A 235 5.22 8.23 -6.18
CA TYR A 235 6.19 9.31 -6.04
C TYR A 235 7.54 8.86 -6.60
N ASP A 236 8.57 9.73 -6.56
CA ASP A 236 9.89 9.51 -7.14
C ASP A 236 9.85 9.24 -8.66
N TRP A 237 8.90 9.88 -9.39
CA TRP A 237 8.94 9.93 -10.85
C TRP A 237 10.22 10.60 -11.35
N HIS A 238 10.55 11.76 -10.75
CA HIS A 238 11.89 12.30 -10.74
C HIS A 238 12.46 12.12 -9.34
N TRP A 239 13.66 11.65 -9.23
CA TRP A 239 14.27 11.23 -7.98
C TRP A 239 15.73 11.68 -7.88
N GLU A 240 16.35 11.45 -6.75
CA GLU A 240 17.64 11.99 -6.36
C GLU A 240 18.75 11.88 -7.42
N THR A 241 18.85 10.78 -8.16
CA THR A 241 19.91 10.56 -9.16
C THR A 241 19.45 10.79 -10.61
N GLY A 242 18.20 11.18 -10.80
CA GLY A 242 17.62 11.50 -12.11
C GLY A 242 17.67 13.00 -12.44
N PRO A 243 17.09 13.40 -13.59
CA PRO A 243 16.92 14.80 -13.93
C PRO A 243 15.92 15.48 -13.00
N ALA A 244 16.04 16.81 -12.84
CA ALA A 244 15.08 17.62 -12.11
C ALA A 244 13.68 17.53 -12.71
N GLY A 245 12.65 17.51 -11.86
CA GLY A 245 11.26 17.44 -12.28
C GLY A 245 10.30 17.07 -11.14
N PRO A 246 8.99 17.01 -11.43
CA PRO A 246 7.97 16.74 -10.43
C PRO A 246 8.11 15.34 -9.82
N ILE A 247 7.93 15.24 -8.50
CA ILE A 247 8.10 14.00 -7.74
C ILE A 247 6.98 13.01 -8.05
N GLY A 248 5.74 13.51 -8.10
CA GLY A 248 4.54 12.71 -8.40
C GLY A 248 3.61 13.48 -9.34
N PRO A 249 3.92 13.57 -10.67
CA PRO A 249 3.05 14.26 -11.62
C PRO A 249 1.64 13.67 -11.61
N ALA A 250 0.61 14.51 -11.53
CA ALA A 250 -0.77 14.06 -11.39
C ALA A 250 -1.25 13.17 -12.55
N ASP A 251 -0.82 13.46 -13.77
CA ASP A 251 -1.13 12.68 -14.96
C ASP A 251 -0.48 11.28 -14.93
N TRP A 252 0.76 11.19 -14.43
CA TRP A 252 1.43 9.90 -14.22
C TRP A 252 0.78 9.12 -13.09
N VAL A 253 0.47 9.77 -11.95
CA VAL A 253 -0.26 9.13 -10.84
C VAL A 253 -1.59 8.55 -11.32
N ASP A 254 -2.34 9.28 -12.16
CA ASP A 254 -3.58 8.80 -12.78
C ASP A 254 -3.34 7.52 -13.62
N ARG A 255 -2.28 7.48 -14.45
CA ARG A 255 -1.95 6.29 -15.26
C ARG A 255 -1.56 5.11 -14.39
N VAL A 256 -0.79 5.33 -13.32
CA VAL A 256 -0.43 4.29 -12.34
C VAL A 256 -1.69 3.69 -11.69
N ILE A 257 -2.61 4.52 -11.22
CA ILE A 257 -3.86 4.04 -10.62
C ILE A 257 -4.71 3.28 -11.65
N ARG A 258 -4.84 3.81 -12.88
CA ARG A 258 -5.56 3.12 -13.97
C ARG A 258 -5.04 1.73 -14.22
N TYR A 259 -3.73 1.54 -14.24
CA TYR A 259 -3.15 0.21 -14.36
C TYR A 259 -3.45 -0.63 -13.11
N ALA A 260 -3.17 -0.10 -11.92
CA ALA A 260 -3.32 -0.85 -10.68
C ALA A 260 -4.74 -1.40 -10.46
N VAL A 261 -5.79 -0.64 -10.77
CA VAL A 261 -7.20 -1.08 -10.64
C VAL A 261 -7.59 -2.21 -11.61
N THR A 262 -6.79 -2.46 -12.66
CA THR A 262 -6.96 -3.63 -13.53
C THR A 262 -6.35 -4.90 -12.94
N GLN A 263 -5.48 -4.77 -11.96
CA GLN A 263 -4.72 -5.86 -11.36
C GLN A 263 -5.19 -6.23 -9.94
N VAL A 264 -5.57 -5.22 -9.16
CA VAL A 264 -5.94 -5.34 -7.74
C VAL A 264 -7.32 -4.74 -7.51
N PRO A 265 -8.20 -5.36 -6.71
CA PRO A 265 -9.47 -4.74 -6.32
C PRO A 265 -9.26 -3.35 -5.71
N ARG A 266 -10.13 -2.39 -6.08
CA ARG A 266 -10.00 -0.98 -5.66
C ARG A 266 -10.00 -0.81 -4.15
N ASP A 267 -10.80 -1.60 -3.45
CA ASP A 267 -10.91 -1.62 -1.99
C ASP A 267 -9.65 -2.17 -1.28
N LYS A 268 -8.69 -2.70 -2.02
CA LYS A 268 -7.37 -3.09 -1.52
C LYS A 268 -6.26 -2.10 -1.88
N LEU A 269 -6.50 -1.17 -2.81
CA LEU A 269 -5.49 -0.21 -3.24
C LEU A 269 -5.41 0.99 -2.30
N VAL A 270 -4.19 1.38 -1.95
CA VAL A 270 -3.87 2.59 -1.18
C VAL A 270 -2.88 3.43 -1.98
N LEU A 271 -3.21 4.69 -2.24
CA LEU A 271 -2.33 5.58 -2.98
C LEU A 271 -1.26 6.18 -2.07
N GLY A 272 0.00 5.88 -2.34
CA GLY A 272 1.14 6.55 -1.71
C GLY A 272 1.32 7.98 -2.24
N VAL A 273 1.49 8.92 -1.33
CA VAL A 273 1.70 10.35 -1.61
C VAL A 273 2.98 10.77 -0.91
N GLY A 274 3.97 11.27 -1.67
CA GLY A 274 5.19 11.87 -1.11
C GLY A 274 4.89 13.23 -0.47
N LEU A 275 5.55 13.53 0.66
CA LEU A 275 5.40 14.80 1.39
C LEU A 275 6.76 15.47 1.56
N PHE A 276 7.54 15.54 0.51
CA PHE A 276 8.91 16.03 0.49
C PHE A 276 9.23 16.74 -0.84
N GLY A 277 10.44 17.22 -0.98
CA GLY A 277 10.97 17.78 -2.21
C GLY A 277 12.41 17.39 -2.44
N TYR A 278 12.87 17.63 -3.66
CA TYR A 278 14.27 17.54 -4.04
C TYR A 278 14.79 18.88 -4.55
N ASP A 279 16.04 19.18 -4.25
CA ASP A 279 16.80 20.29 -4.80
C ASP A 279 17.94 19.74 -5.67
N TRP A 280 17.82 19.95 -6.98
CA TRP A 280 18.86 19.64 -7.96
C TRP A 280 19.65 20.91 -8.32
N GLY A 281 20.95 20.78 -8.47
CA GLY A 281 21.84 21.91 -8.84
C GLY A 281 23.12 21.96 -8.02
N GLY A 282 23.11 21.34 -6.84
CA GLY A 282 24.30 21.14 -6.02
C GLY A 282 25.15 19.94 -6.49
N PRO A 283 26.28 19.67 -5.84
CA PRO A 283 27.14 18.52 -6.12
C PRO A 283 26.43 17.18 -5.84
N ARG A 284 25.36 17.22 -5.06
CA ARG A 284 24.41 16.11 -4.81
C ARG A 284 23.02 16.71 -4.67
N THR A 285 22.03 16.04 -5.18
CA THR A 285 20.63 16.34 -4.94
C THR A 285 20.33 16.23 -3.44
N GLN A 286 19.55 17.16 -2.91
CA GLN A 286 19.16 17.18 -1.52
C GLN A 286 17.68 16.82 -1.38
N VAL A 287 17.36 15.94 -0.45
CA VAL A 287 15.97 15.69 -0.01
C VAL A 287 15.59 16.78 0.98
N LEU A 288 14.54 17.52 0.70
CA LEU A 288 14.12 18.67 1.50
C LEU A 288 12.74 18.46 2.10
N THR A 289 12.56 18.96 3.31
CA THR A 289 11.25 19.14 3.94
C THR A 289 10.58 20.40 3.40
N TRP A 290 9.25 20.48 3.48
CA TRP A 290 8.53 21.69 3.11
C TRP A 290 9.05 22.94 3.83
N ARG A 291 9.36 22.85 5.12
CA ARG A 291 9.95 23.96 5.88
C ARG A 291 11.28 24.43 5.29
N GLN A 292 12.18 23.52 4.98
CA GLN A 292 13.48 23.87 4.36
C GLN A 292 13.29 24.54 3.01
N ILE A 293 12.32 24.07 2.22
CA ILE A 293 12.00 24.66 0.90
C ILE A 293 11.49 26.09 1.06
N THR A 294 10.56 26.32 1.98
CA THR A 294 10.00 27.66 2.21
C THR A 294 11.00 28.62 2.80
N GLU A 295 11.88 28.18 3.71
CA GLU A 295 12.99 28.96 4.24
C GLU A 295 13.98 29.33 3.13
N GLN A 296 14.33 28.39 2.26
CA GLN A 296 15.19 28.65 1.11
C GLN A 296 14.56 29.65 0.13
N ALA A 297 13.28 29.48 -0.18
CA ALA A 297 12.54 30.39 -1.05
C ALA A 297 12.59 31.83 -0.53
N GLN A 298 12.36 32.02 0.77
CA GLN A 298 12.42 33.34 1.42
C GLN A 298 13.83 33.97 1.36
N VAL A 299 14.86 33.20 1.77
CA VAL A 299 16.23 33.67 1.78
C VAL A 299 16.72 34.05 0.37
N ARG A 300 16.31 33.29 -0.63
CA ARG A 300 16.74 33.50 -2.02
C ARG A 300 15.82 34.40 -2.83
N ARG A 301 14.69 34.82 -2.25
CA ARG A 301 13.65 35.62 -2.93
C ARG A 301 13.17 34.92 -4.21
N SER A 302 13.01 33.61 -4.15
CA SER A 302 12.49 32.80 -5.25
C SER A 302 10.99 32.53 -5.03
N ASP A 303 10.21 32.87 -6.03
CA ASP A 303 8.75 32.63 -5.98
C ASP A 303 8.43 31.18 -6.26
N GLU A 304 7.37 30.66 -5.60
CA GLU A 304 6.76 29.39 -5.97
C GLU A 304 6.11 29.52 -7.34
N LEU A 305 6.45 28.63 -8.23
CA LEU A 305 5.82 28.45 -9.53
C LEU A 305 4.95 27.20 -9.50
N TRP A 306 3.95 27.15 -10.38
CA TRP A 306 3.05 26.03 -10.51
C TRP A 306 3.11 25.46 -11.91
N ASP A 307 3.54 24.21 -12.03
CA ASP A 307 3.43 23.46 -13.29
C ASP A 307 2.02 22.91 -13.45
N VAL A 308 1.32 23.41 -14.48
CA VAL A 308 -0.09 23.05 -14.73
C VAL A 308 -0.23 21.64 -15.26
N ALA A 309 0.77 21.12 -16.00
CA ALA A 309 0.72 19.81 -16.61
C ALA A 309 0.87 18.70 -15.54
N SER A 310 1.87 18.84 -14.68
CA SER A 310 2.14 17.89 -13.60
C SER A 310 1.33 18.15 -12.33
N GLN A 311 0.67 19.32 -12.22
CA GLN A 311 -0.01 19.77 -11.00
C GLN A 311 0.93 19.77 -9.79
N SER A 312 2.15 20.29 -9.97
CA SER A 312 3.20 20.28 -8.96
C SER A 312 3.81 21.67 -8.75
N PRO A 313 4.13 22.04 -7.50
CA PRO A 313 4.88 23.26 -7.20
C PRO A 313 6.37 23.05 -7.46
N HIS A 314 7.02 24.13 -7.90
CA HIS A 314 8.47 24.16 -8.02
C HIS A 314 8.99 25.58 -7.82
N LEU A 315 10.28 25.70 -7.59
CA LEU A 315 11.00 26.98 -7.61
C LEU A 315 12.41 26.80 -8.19
N ALA A 316 13.03 27.91 -8.61
CA ALA A 316 14.39 27.86 -9.09
C ALA A 316 15.16 29.07 -8.56
N TYR A 317 16.47 28.90 -8.32
CA TYR A 317 17.34 29.95 -7.86
C TYR A 317 18.80 29.70 -8.30
N GLU A 318 19.63 30.73 -8.20
CA GLU A 318 21.08 30.62 -8.47
C GLU A 318 21.83 30.57 -7.14
N GLN A 319 22.80 29.68 -7.02
CA GLN A 319 23.68 29.58 -5.87
C GLN A 319 25.06 29.07 -6.28
N GLY A 320 26.10 29.77 -5.89
CA GLY A 320 27.49 29.35 -6.17
C GLY A 320 27.82 29.25 -7.68
N GLY A 321 27.08 29.95 -8.55
CA GLY A 321 27.19 29.85 -10.00
C GLY A 321 26.46 28.65 -10.62
N ALA A 322 25.72 27.87 -9.82
CA ALA A 322 24.89 26.81 -10.31
C ALA A 322 23.39 27.18 -10.20
N ARG A 323 22.62 26.77 -11.21
CA ARG A 323 21.16 26.85 -11.19
C ARG A 323 20.62 25.69 -10.39
N HIS A 324 19.80 25.99 -9.38
CA HIS A 324 19.05 25.05 -8.59
C HIS A 324 17.60 24.99 -9.07
N GLU A 325 17.06 23.79 -9.16
CA GLU A 325 15.64 23.53 -9.40
C GLU A 325 15.11 22.67 -8.26
N VAL A 326 14.05 23.18 -7.61
CA VAL A 326 13.42 22.49 -6.47
C VAL A 326 12.00 22.12 -6.85
N TRP A 327 11.69 20.83 -6.82
CA TRP A 327 10.35 20.32 -7.01
C TRP A 327 9.90 19.62 -5.74
N TYR A 328 8.64 19.79 -5.36
CA TYR A 328 8.14 19.32 -4.07
C TYR A 328 6.63 19.10 -4.06
N GLU A 329 6.11 18.60 -2.93
CA GLU A 329 4.68 18.49 -2.69
C GLU A 329 4.25 19.52 -1.63
N ASN A 330 3.11 20.19 -1.88
CA ASN A 330 2.42 21.09 -0.95
C ASN A 330 0.94 20.74 -0.85
N ALA A 331 0.16 21.46 -0.05
CA ALA A 331 -1.27 21.18 0.14
C ALA A 331 -2.07 21.22 -1.16
N ARG A 332 -1.68 22.04 -2.13
CA ARG A 332 -2.37 22.11 -3.43
C ARG A 332 -2.13 20.85 -4.26
N SER A 333 -0.89 20.39 -4.37
CA SER A 333 -0.55 19.19 -5.14
C SER A 333 -1.03 17.90 -4.44
N VAL A 334 -0.95 17.85 -3.11
CA VAL A 334 -1.55 16.75 -2.32
C VAL A 334 -3.05 16.64 -2.56
N ARG A 335 -3.78 17.77 -2.56
CA ARG A 335 -5.22 17.78 -2.88
C ARG A 335 -5.52 17.12 -4.23
N GLU A 336 -4.70 17.35 -5.26
CA GLU A 336 -4.91 16.72 -6.56
C GLU A 336 -4.72 15.20 -6.50
N LYS A 337 -3.73 14.68 -5.73
CA LYS A 337 -3.55 13.24 -5.51
C LYS A 337 -4.74 12.63 -4.75
N LEU A 338 -5.24 13.32 -3.72
CA LEU A 338 -6.44 12.88 -2.99
C LEU A 338 -7.68 12.82 -3.91
N ARG A 339 -7.83 13.79 -4.84
CA ARG A 339 -8.90 13.76 -5.83
C ARG A 339 -8.79 12.59 -6.79
N LEU A 340 -7.56 12.25 -7.23
CA LEU A 340 -7.33 11.07 -8.05
C LEU A 340 -7.69 9.78 -7.29
N ALA A 341 -7.26 9.66 -6.03
CA ALA A 341 -7.60 8.53 -5.19
C ALA A 341 -9.12 8.35 -5.07
N SER A 342 -9.86 9.45 -4.82
CA SER A 342 -11.32 9.46 -4.76
C SER A 342 -11.98 9.13 -6.11
N ALA A 343 -11.50 9.73 -7.22
CA ALA A 343 -12.06 9.50 -8.56
C ALA A 343 -11.94 8.05 -9.00
N HIS A 344 -10.84 7.39 -8.65
CA HIS A 344 -10.63 5.97 -8.91
C HIS A 344 -11.20 5.04 -7.85
N GLN A 345 -11.77 5.59 -6.76
CA GLN A 345 -12.38 4.82 -5.68
C GLN A 345 -11.40 3.82 -5.03
N VAL A 346 -10.14 4.19 -4.87
CA VAL A 346 -9.19 3.38 -4.10
C VAL A 346 -9.50 3.49 -2.61
N SER A 347 -9.05 2.53 -1.79
CA SER A 347 -9.47 2.43 -0.39
C SER A 347 -8.97 3.54 0.52
N GLY A 348 -7.87 4.20 0.15
CA GLY A 348 -7.27 5.23 1.00
C GLY A 348 -5.96 5.77 0.45
N VAL A 349 -5.26 6.50 1.30
CA VAL A 349 -3.96 7.09 0.98
C VAL A 349 -2.92 6.76 2.04
N ALA A 350 -1.66 6.72 1.63
CA ALA A 350 -0.49 6.53 2.47
C ALA A 350 0.45 7.73 2.31
N LEU A 351 0.72 8.41 3.41
CA LEU A 351 1.51 9.63 3.44
C LEU A 351 2.98 9.30 3.76
N TRP A 352 3.87 9.50 2.81
CA TRP A 352 5.31 9.34 2.96
C TRP A 352 5.99 10.71 2.93
N ARG A 353 6.37 11.31 4.06
CA ARG A 353 6.33 10.85 5.46
C ARG A 353 5.81 11.95 6.37
N LEU A 354 5.32 11.58 7.54
CA LEU A 354 4.84 12.53 8.54
C LEU A 354 5.98 13.32 9.20
N GLY A 355 5.67 14.52 9.67
CA GLY A 355 6.55 15.40 10.44
C GLY A 355 7.33 16.42 9.61
N ARG A 356 7.22 16.36 8.28
CA ARG A 356 8.01 17.20 7.36
C ARG A 356 7.18 17.83 6.23
N GLU A 357 5.89 17.59 6.25
CA GLU A 357 4.91 18.05 5.27
C GLU A 357 4.59 19.55 5.37
N ASP A 358 3.96 20.07 4.32
CA ASP A 358 3.25 21.36 4.36
C ASP A 358 2.12 21.27 5.40
N PRO A 359 2.15 22.07 6.49
CA PRO A 359 1.10 22.01 7.51
C PRO A 359 -0.31 22.25 6.99
N SER A 360 -0.45 22.97 5.89
CA SER A 360 -1.75 23.29 5.27
C SER A 360 -2.46 22.06 4.67
N ILE A 361 -1.78 20.90 4.56
CA ILE A 361 -2.47 19.65 4.17
C ILE A 361 -3.54 19.27 5.18
N TRP A 362 -3.33 19.59 6.46
CA TRP A 362 -4.26 19.27 7.54
C TRP A 362 -5.48 20.19 7.59
N ASP A 363 -5.41 21.33 6.91
CA ASP A 363 -6.54 22.26 6.73
C ASP A 363 -7.46 21.86 5.56
N LEU A 364 -7.06 20.81 4.79
CA LEU A 364 -7.90 20.30 3.72
C LEU A 364 -9.22 19.73 4.30
N PRO A 365 -10.37 20.00 3.64
CA PRO A 365 -11.65 19.49 4.12
C PRO A 365 -11.65 17.98 4.29
N GLN A 366 -12.24 17.47 5.38
CA GLN A 366 -12.29 16.02 5.65
C GLN A 366 -12.90 15.21 4.49
N THR A 367 -13.79 15.82 3.70
CA THR A 367 -14.36 15.21 2.50
C THR A 367 -13.32 14.91 1.40
N VAL A 368 -12.20 15.63 1.40
CA VAL A 368 -11.10 15.40 0.43
C VAL A 368 -10.31 14.16 0.79
N TRP A 369 -10.24 13.82 2.08
CA TRP A 369 -9.55 12.63 2.58
C TRP A 369 -10.35 11.33 2.37
N ARG A 370 -11.66 11.43 2.05
CA ARG A 370 -12.52 10.28 1.82
C ARG A 370 -12.38 9.78 0.39
N THR A 371 -12.04 8.54 0.26
CA THR A 371 -11.94 7.82 -1.03
C THR A 371 -13.12 6.88 -1.26
N ASP A 372 -14.17 7.01 -0.42
CA ASP A 372 -15.29 6.08 -0.37
C ASP A 372 -16.03 5.87 -1.69
N ALA A 373 -16.22 4.59 -2.03
CA ALA A 373 -17.05 4.10 -3.12
C ALA A 373 -18.58 4.23 -2.85
N SER A 374 -19.00 4.91 -1.79
CA SER A 374 -20.40 4.95 -1.34
C SER A 374 -21.18 6.18 -1.81
N ARG A 375 -20.81 6.76 -2.97
CA ARG A 375 -21.62 7.80 -3.62
C ARG A 375 -22.22 7.30 -4.92
#